data_368948643adb9efe4ab2fa396a34a9f5
#
_entry.id   368948643adb9efe4ab2fa396a34a9f5
#
_cell.length_a   1.000
_cell.length_b   1.000
_cell.length_c   1.000
_cell.angle_alpha   90.00
_cell.angle_beta   90.00
_cell.angle_gamma   90.00
#
_symmetry.space_group_name_H-M   'P 1'
#
loop_
_entity.id
_entity.type
_entity.pdbx_description
1 polymer ?
#
loop_
_entity_poly.entity_id
_entity_poly.type
_entity_poly.pdbx_seq_one_letter_code
_entity_poly.pdbx_strand_id
1 'polypeptide(L)'
;MARTTPNRFAGGDPQLAAFLRDLLAARNVAPNTHAAYASDLAQLVTSKWGAESRPPYPWADLSDADARAFLVAFATDGATATTVRRKLAAGRTFCRYLQREGVLIDNPFALLHGPRKAKTLPKVLSVEELARFLACPLKDLADGTIGEYAAWRDKALFEALYSTGCRIGEMLPVTWGEIDFARGTLIVTGKGAKDRLVILGQPARAALTALRAAASRTGAPTDGAAPVFLSDALGPLTRTFAERRMKRYLVEAGLSTDVTPHKLRHSFATHLLDAGADLRSVQEMLGHALLSTTQVYTHVSVERLRDVYAKAHPRNA
;
A
#
# COMPACT_ATOMS: atom_id res chain seq x y z
N MET A 1 24.39 -14.20 3.56
CA MET A 1 24.98 -13.22 2.61
C MET A 1 24.36 -11.86 2.84
N ALA A 2 25.14 -10.81 2.93
CA ALA A 2 24.68 -9.51 3.32
C ALA A 2 23.79 -8.90 2.20
N ARG A 3 22.56 -8.54 2.53
CA ARG A 3 21.72 -7.70 1.65
C ARG A 3 22.55 -6.48 1.26
N THR A 4 22.68 -6.20 -0.03
CA THR A 4 23.41 -5.03 -0.53
C THR A 4 22.84 -3.77 0.12
N THR A 5 23.52 -3.27 1.14
CA THR A 5 23.09 -2.06 1.86
C THR A 5 23.19 -0.86 0.93
N PRO A 6 22.18 0.01 0.86
CA PRO A 6 22.26 1.21 0.04
C PRO A 6 23.42 2.11 0.50
N ASN A 7 24.17 2.68 -0.45
CA ASN A 7 25.22 3.64 -0.13
C ASN A 7 24.58 4.91 0.48
N ARG A 8 24.98 5.23 1.71
CA ARG A 8 24.44 6.37 2.49
C ARG A 8 24.79 7.75 1.88
N PHE A 9 25.83 7.80 1.05
CA PHE A 9 26.28 9.03 0.41
C PHE A 9 25.67 9.25 -0.98
N ALA A 10 24.96 8.26 -1.53
CA ALA A 10 24.42 8.33 -2.89
C ALA A 10 23.49 9.53 -3.12
N GLY A 11 22.73 9.95 -2.10
CA GLY A 11 21.84 11.10 -2.17
C GLY A 11 22.55 12.46 -2.38
N GLY A 12 23.85 12.53 -2.12
CA GLY A 12 24.68 13.72 -2.38
C GLY A 12 25.20 13.81 -3.82
N ASP A 13 24.94 12.81 -4.65
CA ASP A 13 25.34 12.83 -6.07
C ASP A 13 24.48 13.81 -6.87
N PRO A 14 25.09 14.77 -7.62
CA PRO A 14 24.35 15.79 -8.35
C PRO A 14 23.38 15.23 -9.39
N GLN A 15 23.77 14.20 -10.14
CA GLN A 15 22.95 13.59 -11.19
C GLN A 15 21.78 12.81 -10.58
N LEU A 16 22.05 12.04 -9.53
CA LEU A 16 21.01 11.29 -8.83
C LEU A 16 19.99 12.23 -8.16
N ALA A 17 20.47 13.28 -7.49
CA ALA A 17 19.62 14.27 -6.85
C ALA A 17 18.74 15.03 -7.87
N ALA A 18 19.31 15.41 -9.03
CA ALA A 18 18.57 16.05 -10.12
C ALA A 18 17.50 15.11 -10.70
N PHE A 19 17.84 13.86 -10.97
CA PHE A 19 16.89 12.85 -11.42
C PHE A 19 15.72 12.64 -10.44
N LEU A 20 16.01 12.54 -9.15
CA LEU A 20 14.97 12.35 -8.14
C LEU A 20 14.03 13.56 -8.05
N ARG A 21 14.54 14.79 -8.24
CA ARG A 21 13.69 15.99 -8.38
C ARG A 21 12.85 15.96 -9.65
N ASP A 22 13.43 15.58 -10.81
CA ASP A 22 12.71 15.43 -12.09
C ASP A 22 11.55 14.44 -11.99
N LEU A 23 11.74 13.31 -11.27
CA LEU A 23 10.68 12.32 -11.03
C LEU A 23 9.46 12.90 -10.29
N LEU A 24 9.69 13.77 -9.31
CA LEU A 24 8.61 14.42 -8.56
C LEU A 24 7.94 15.51 -9.39
N ALA A 25 8.72 16.37 -10.05
CA ALA A 25 8.21 17.56 -10.72
C ALA A 25 7.55 17.23 -12.07
N ALA A 26 8.23 16.46 -12.94
CA ALA A 26 7.79 16.26 -14.32
C ALA A 26 6.90 15.02 -14.50
N ARG A 27 7.05 14.00 -13.64
CA ARG A 27 6.35 12.71 -13.79
C ARG A 27 5.30 12.44 -12.75
N ASN A 28 5.13 13.35 -11.79
CA ASN A 28 4.15 13.21 -10.68
C ASN A 28 4.14 11.80 -10.06
N VAL A 29 5.34 11.27 -9.82
CA VAL A 29 5.54 9.91 -9.32
C VAL A 29 5.15 9.86 -7.85
N ALA A 30 4.43 8.82 -7.44
CA ALA A 30 4.02 8.66 -6.05
C ALA A 30 5.23 8.62 -5.09
N PRO A 31 5.14 9.21 -3.88
CA PRO A 31 6.23 9.27 -2.90
C PRO A 31 6.90 7.90 -2.63
N ASN A 32 6.12 6.84 -2.54
CA ASN A 32 6.63 5.49 -2.35
C ASN A 32 7.47 4.99 -3.54
N THR A 33 7.11 5.35 -4.77
CA THR A 33 7.89 4.99 -5.97
C THR A 33 9.19 5.78 -6.01
N HIS A 34 9.15 7.07 -5.67
CA HIS A 34 10.33 7.91 -5.52
C HIS A 34 11.31 7.34 -4.50
N ALA A 35 10.86 7.03 -3.29
CA ALA A 35 11.68 6.43 -2.23
C ALA A 35 12.26 5.06 -2.65
N ALA A 36 11.46 4.22 -3.34
CA ALA A 36 11.92 2.95 -3.85
C ALA A 36 13.00 3.10 -4.91
N TYR A 37 12.86 4.06 -5.84
CA TYR A 37 13.87 4.34 -6.86
C TYR A 37 15.16 4.90 -6.23
N ALA A 38 15.05 5.83 -5.27
CA ALA A 38 16.20 6.35 -4.54
C ALA A 38 16.99 5.21 -3.86
N SER A 39 16.29 4.32 -3.18
CA SER A 39 16.91 3.14 -2.54
C SER A 39 17.54 2.18 -3.55
N ASP A 40 16.87 1.91 -4.68
CA ASP A 40 17.39 1.00 -5.72
C ASP A 40 18.66 1.56 -6.38
N LEU A 41 18.69 2.86 -6.65
CA LEU A 41 19.84 3.53 -7.26
C LEU A 41 21.00 3.68 -6.27
N ALA A 42 20.73 3.91 -5.00
CA ALA A 42 21.77 3.85 -3.97
C ALA A 42 22.40 2.44 -3.84
N GLN A 43 21.61 1.39 -4.08
CA GLN A 43 22.13 0.02 -4.15
C GLN A 43 22.93 -0.26 -5.44
N LEU A 44 22.56 0.38 -6.56
CA LEU A 44 23.35 0.35 -7.80
C LEU A 44 24.72 1.01 -7.58
N VAL A 45 24.76 2.16 -6.89
CA VAL A 45 26.00 2.81 -6.47
C VAL A 45 26.88 1.86 -5.64
N THR A 46 26.29 1.21 -4.64
CA THR A 46 27.00 0.20 -3.84
C THR A 46 27.59 -0.91 -4.70
N SER A 47 26.80 -1.43 -5.64
CA SER A 47 27.20 -2.53 -6.51
C SER A 47 28.38 -2.17 -7.43
N LYS A 48 28.39 -0.93 -7.94
CA LYS A 48 29.43 -0.50 -8.90
C LYS A 48 30.65 0.08 -8.23
N TRP A 49 30.49 0.96 -7.22
CA TRP A 49 31.58 1.72 -6.62
C TRP A 49 31.86 1.42 -5.15
N GLY A 50 31.02 0.58 -4.53
CA GLY A 50 31.17 0.19 -3.13
C GLY A 50 30.31 1.00 -2.16
N ALA A 51 30.10 0.44 -0.96
CA ALA A 51 29.18 0.99 0.05
C ALA A 51 29.66 2.32 0.65
N GLU A 52 30.97 2.54 0.71
CA GLU A 52 31.58 3.75 1.30
C GLU A 52 32.09 4.76 0.25
N SER A 53 31.85 4.49 -1.04
CA SER A 53 32.18 5.43 -2.11
C SER A 53 31.41 6.74 -1.97
N ARG A 54 32.03 7.83 -2.37
CA ARG A 54 31.48 9.18 -2.22
C ARG A 54 31.24 9.85 -3.58
N PRO A 55 30.18 10.67 -3.71
CA PRO A 55 29.92 11.41 -4.92
C PRO A 55 31.00 12.49 -5.17
N PRO A 56 31.11 13.02 -6.44
CA PRO A 56 30.30 12.63 -7.60
C PRO A 56 30.71 11.27 -8.18
N TYR A 57 29.75 10.51 -8.71
CA TYR A 57 30.04 9.22 -9.35
C TYR A 57 30.24 9.38 -10.84
N PRO A 58 31.22 8.65 -11.44
CA PRO A 58 31.48 8.71 -12.88
C PRO A 58 30.45 7.84 -13.63
N TRP A 59 29.23 8.35 -13.77
CA TRP A 59 28.13 7.61 -14.40
C TRP A 59 28.40 7.23 -15.86
N ALA A 60 29.30 7.96 -16.56
CA ALA A 60 29.73 7.61 -17.91
C ALA A 60 30.40 6.23 -17.98
N ASP A 61 30.97 5.74 -16.87
CA ASP A 61 31.65 4.45 -16.78
C ASP A 61 30.70 3.28 -16.46
N LEU A 62 29.39 3.54 -16.36
CA LEU A 62 28.38 2.50 -16.08
C LEU A 62 28.14 1.68 -17.35
N SER A 63 28.53 0.39 -17.29
CA SER A 63 28.46 -0.54 -18.41
C SER A 63 27.27 -1.50 -18.34
N ASP A 64 26.98 -2.18 -19.46
CA ASP A 64 26.01 -3.30 -19.53
C ASP A 64 26.38 -4.44 -18.57
N ALA A 65 27.68 -4.70 -18.39
CA ALA A 65 28.16 -5.70 -17.45
C ALA A 65 27.81 -5.34 -16.01
N ASP A 66 27.96 -4.08 -15.61
CA ASP A 66 27.60 -3.59 -14.28
C ASP A 66 26.09 -3.68 -14.04
N ALA A 67 25.31 -3.26 -15.02
CA ALA A 67 23.85 -3.33 -14.95
C ALA A 67 23.36 -4.79 -14.81
N ARG A 68 23.97 -5.71 -15.54
CA ARG A 68 23.70 -7.15 -15.44
C ARG A 68 24.10 -7.72 -14.09
N ALA A 69 25.34 -7.43 -13.64
CA ALA A 69 25.86 -7.88 -12.35
C ALA A 69 24.98 -7.42 -11.18
N PHE A 70 24.52 -6.16 -11.21
CA PHE A 70 23.57 -5.61 -10.24
C PHE A 70 22.27 -6.43 -10.14
N LEU A 71 21.63 -6.74 -11.27
CA LEU A 71 20.37 -7.49 -11.27
C LEU A 71 20.56 -8.95 -10.87
N VAL A 72 21.65 -9.58 -11.32
CA VAL A 72 21.99 -10.97 -10.99
C VAL A 72 22.24 -11.11 -9.49
N ALA A 73 23.02 -10.21 -8.88
CA ALA A 73 23.30 -10.25 -7.44
C ALA A 73 21.99 -10.29 -6.62
N PHE A 74 21.00 -9.46 -6.94
CA PHE A 74 19.70 -9.47 -6.26
C PHE A 74 18.89 -10.73 -6.53
N ALA A 75 18.93 -11.26 -7.74
CA ALA A 75 18.24 -12.51 -8.08
C ALA A 75 18.83 -13.70 -7.31
N THR A 76 20.16 -13.75 -7.20
CA THR A 76 20.90 -14.79 -6.45
C THR A 76 20.67 -14.68 -4.94
N ASP A 77 20.57 -13.47 -4.39
CA ASP A 77 20.25 -13.22 -2.98
C ASP A 77 18.78 -13.49 -2.62
N GLY A 78 18.00 -14.08 -3.52
CA GLY A 78 16.60 -14.48 -3.26
C GLY A 78 15.60 -13.33 -3.33
N ALA A 79 15.93 -12.22 -3.97
CA ALA A 79 14.96 -11.15 -4.21
C ALA A 79 13.83 -11.64 -5.13
N THR A 80 12.60 -11.23 -4.82
CA THR A 80 11.44 -11.60 -5.64
C THR A 80 11.56 -11.06 -7.07
N ALA A 81 10.94 -11.76 -8.03
CA ALA A 81 10.86 -11.31 -9.42
C ALA A 81 10.35 -9.86 -9.55
N THR A 82 9.39 -9.47 -8.70
CA THR A 82 8.85 -8.11 -8.64
C THR A 82 9.92 -7.10 -8.20
N THR A 83 10.75 -7.45 -7.22
CA THR A 83 11.85 -6.59 -6.75
C THR A 83 12.91 -6.40 -7.84
N VAL A 84 13.34 -7.48 -8.50
CA VAL A 84 14.32 -7.40 -9.59
C VAL A 84 13.78 -6.57 -10.77
N ARG A 85 12.51 -6.74 -11.14
CA ARG A 85 11.86 -5.93 -12.19
C ARG A 85 11.77 -4.46 -11.82
N ARG A 86 11.49 -4.11 -10.54
CA ARG A 86 11.48 -2.72 -10.08
C ARG A 86 12.87 -2.09 -10.17
N LYS A 87 13.92 -2.82 -9.76
CA LYS A 87 15.31 -2.37 -9.89
C LYS A 87 15.73 -2.14 -11.35
N LEU A 88 15.35 -3.07 -12.23
CA LEU A 88 15.51 -2.90 -13.68
C LEU A 88 14.82 -1.63 -14.20
N ALA A 89 13.57 -1.39 -13.76
CA ALA A 89 12.82 -0.20 -14.17
C ALA A 89 13.46 1.10 -13.63
N ALA A 90 13.95 1.10 -12.38
CA ALA A 90 14.64 2.24 -11.78
C ALA A 90 15.94 2.56 -12.54
N GLY A 91 16.80 1.56 -12.74
CA GLY A 91 18.06 1.71 -13.51
C GLY A 91 17.81 2.17 -14.94
N ARG A 92 16.86 1.54 -15.64
CA ARG A 92 16.49 1.93 -17.01
C ARG A 92 15.97 3.37 -17.11
N THR A 93 15.17 3.79 -16.13
CA THR A 93 14.61 5.16 -16.12
C THR A 93 15.66 6.19 -15.78
N PHE A 94 16.57 5.91 -14.86
CA PHE A 94 17.68 6.77 -14.51
C PHE A 94 18.70 6.89 -15.65
N CYS A 95 19.11 5.79 -16.28
CA CYS A 95 20.03 5.86 -17.42
C CYS A 95 19.41 6.58 -18.62
N ARG A 96 18.10 6.48 -18.84
CA ARG A 96 17.42 7.31 -19.86
C ARG A 96 17.45 8.80 -19.51
N TYR A 97 17.38 9.15 -18.23
CA TYR A 97 17.60 10.52 -17.78
C TYR A 97 19.03 10.95 -18.07
N LEU A 98 20.04 10.16 -17.72
CA LEU A 98 21.46 10.45 -18.01
C LEU A 98 21.77 10.60 -19.51
N GLN A 99 21.11 9.82 -20.37
CA GLN A 99 21.20 10.00 -21.83
C GLN A 99 20.65 11.35 -22.27
N ARG A 100 19.51 11.77 -21.74
CA ARG A 100 18.91 13.08 -22.03
C ARG A 100 19.81 14.23 -21.60
N GLU A 101 20.52 14.07 -20.48
CA GLU A 101 21.48 15.05 -19.96
C GLU A 101 22.88 14.94 -20.62
N GLY A 102 23.06 14.06 -21.60
CA GLY A 102 24.33 13.90 -22.33
C GLY A 102 25.45 13.22 -21.54
N VAL A 103 25.15 12.60 -20.40
CA VAL A 103 26.12 11.89 -19.54
C VAL A 103 26.40 10.49 -20.06
N LEU A 104 25.38 9.81 -20.60
CA LEU A 104 25.49 8.48 -21.21
C LEU A 104 25.16 8.55 -22.70
N ILE A 105 25.91 7.81 -23.51
CA ILE A 105 25.60 7.58 -24.94
C ILE A 105 24.49 6.52 -25.03
N ASP A 106 24.70 5.37 -24.41
CA ASP A 106 23.77 4.23 -24.41
C ASP A 106 23.22 3.93 -23.02
N ASN A 107 22.06 3.26 -22.97
CA ASN A 107 21.43 2.87 -21.72
C ASN A 107 21.79 1.42 -21.35
N PRO A 108 22.66 1.19 -20.34
CA PRO A 108 23.13 -0.14 -19.96
C PRO A 108 22.01 -1.10 -19.55
N PHE A 109 20.83 -0.60 -19.20
CA PHE A 109 19.68 -1.41 -18.83
C PHE A 109 18.71 -1.68 -20.00
N ALA A 110 18.92 -1.08 -21.18
CA ALA A 110 17.94 -1.09 -22.28
C ALA A 110 17.53 -2.52 -22.69
N LEU A 111 18.49 -3.38 -22.94
CA LEU A 111 18.30 -4.73 -23.43
C LEU A 111 18.12 -5.79 -22.34
N LEU A 112 18.28 -5.43 -21.06
CA LEU A 112 18.12 -6.38 -19.97
C LEU A 112 16.63 -6.70 -19.74
N HIS A 113 16.33 -7.97 -19.55
CA HIS A 113 14.99 -8.44 -19.28
C HIS A 113 14.86 -8.92 -17.82
N GLY A 114 13.79 -8.52 -17.17
CA GLY A 114 13.49 -8.99 -15.82
C GLY A 114 12.96 -10.44 -15.82
N PRO A 115 13.07 -11.14 -14.69
CA PRO A 115 12.54 -12.50 -14.57
C PRO A 115 11.03 -12.54 -14.90
N ARG A 116 10.58 -13.66 -15.48
CA ARG A 116 9.16 -13.86 -15.74
C ARG A 116 8.38 -13.84 -14.43
N LYS A 117 7.28 -13.11 -14.40
CA LYS A 117 6.37 -13.12 -13.24
C LYS A 117 5.62 -14.46 -13.29
N ALA A 118 5.79 -15.29 -12.26
CA ALA A 118 4.94 -16.45 -12.10
C ALA A 118 3.48 -15.95 -11.99
N LYS A 119 2.60 -16.49 -12.84
CA LYS A 119 1.15 -16.28 -12.73
C LYS A 119 0.65 -17.15 -11.58
N THR A 120 0.82 -16.67 -10.35
CA THR A 120 0.09 -17.23 -9.22
C THR A 120 -1.31 -16.66 -9.23
N LEU A 121 -2.33 -17.51 -9.28
CA LEU A 121 -3.71 -17.06 -9.05
C LEU A 121 -3.74 -16.41 -7.66
N PRO A 122 -4.27 -15.19 -7.55
CA PRO A 122 -4.38 -14.53 -6.27
C PRO A 122 -5.25 -15.39 -5.35
N LYS A 123 -4.71 -15.84 -4.22
CA LYS A 123 -5.51 -16.55 -3.22
C LYS A 123 -6.45 -15.53 -2.57
N VAL A 124 -7.74 -15.66 -2.84
CA VAL A 124 -8.82 -14.92 -2.21
C VAL A 124 -9.15 -15.62 -0.89
N LEU A 125 -9.34 -14.88 0.20
CA LEU A 125 -9.87 -15.45 1.45
C LEU A 125 -11.34 -15.78 1.27
N SER A 126 -11.79 -16.94 1.73
CA SER A 126 -13.23 -17.21 1.83
C SER A 126 -13.89 -16.32 2.88
N VAL A 127 -15.21 -16.25 2.87
CA VAL A 127 -15.98 -15.45 3.84
C VAL A 127 -15.72 -15.98 5.26
N GLU A 128 -15.62 -17.31 5.44
CA GLU A 128 -15.35 -17.96 6.71
C GLU A 128 -13.91 -17.73 7.18
N GLU A 129 -12.92 -17.80 6.28
CA GLU A 129 -11.51 -17.49 6.56
C GLU A 129 -11.37 -16.05 7.04
N LEU A 130 -12.06 -15.14 6.34
CA LEU A 130 -12.09 -13.72 6.69
C LEU A 130 -12.75 -13.49 8.05
N ALA A 131 -13.88 -14.14 8.34
CA ALA A 131 -14.57 -14.04 9.62
C ALA A 131 -13.66 -14.47 10.79
N ARG A 132 -12.93 -15.59 10.63
CA ARG A 132 -11.94 -16.05 11.63
C ARG A 132 -10.84 -15.02 11.85
N PHE A 133 -10.25 -14.50 10.77
CA PHE A 133 -9.23 -13.45 10.85
C PHE A 133 -9.72 -12.20 11.57
N LEU A 134 -10.89 -11.71 11.20
CA LEU A 134 -11.48 -10.51 11.79
C LEU A 134 -11.92 -10.69 13.25
N ALA A 135 -12.07 -11.91 13.74
CA ALA A 135 -12.41 -12.20 15.14
C ALA A 135 -11.19 -12.15 16.07
N CYS A 136 -9.98 -12.41 15.57
CA CYS A 136 -8.76 -12.53 16.37
C CYS A 136 -8.48 -11.33 17.30
N PRO A 137 -8.63 -10.05 16.87
CA PRO A 137 -8.36 -8.94 17.78
C PRO A 137 -9.19 -8.93 19.06
N LEU A 138 -10.47 -9.33 18.96
CA LEU A 138 -11.35 -9.39 20.14
C LEU A 138 -11.14 -10.65 20.97
N LYS A 139 -10.65 -11.73 20.36
CA LYS A 139 -10.21 -12.91 21.09
C LYS A 139 -8.98 -12.59 21.93
N ASP A 140 -7.97 -11.93 21.35
CA ASP A 140 -6.79 -11.44 22.07
C ASP A 140 -7.16 -10.53 23.26
N LEU A 141 -8.21 -9.70 23.12
CA LEU A 141 -8.75 -8.90 24.21
C LEU A 141 -9.36 -9.78 25.32
N ALA A 142 -10.18 -10.75 24.95
CA ALA A 142 -10.80 -11.66 25.90
C ALA A 142 -9.78 -12.50 26.67
N ASP A 143 -8.69 -12.90 26.00
CA ASP A 143 -7.57 -13.65 26.57
C ASP A 143 -6.58 -12.74 27.35
N GLY A 144 -6.84 -11.43 27.43
CA GLY A 144 -5.97 -10.44 28.11
C GLY A 144 -4.62 -10.21 27.45
N THR A 145 -4.44 -10.65 26.20
CA THR A 145 -3.15 -10.55 25.47
C THR A 145 -2.85 -9.12 25.01
N ILE A 146 -3.90 -8.34 24.73
CA ILE A 146 -3.79 -6.92 24.31
C ILE A 146 -4.84 -6.08 25.02
N GLY A 147 -4.54 -4.77 25.15
CA GLY A 147 -5.48 -3.82 25.74
C GLY A 147 -6.67 -3.51 24.82
N GLU A 148 -7.74 -2.98 25.42
CA GLU A 148 -9.01 -2.69 24.74
C GLU A 148 -8.86 -1.79 23.53
N TYR A 149 -8.11 -0.69 23.66
CA TYR A 149 -7.86 0.24 22.54
C TYR A 149 -7.17 -0.46 21.36
N ALA A 150 -6.12 -1.24 21.62
CA ALA A 150 -5.38 -1.96 20.58
C ALA A 150 -6.26 -2.99 19.86
N ALA A 151 -7.13 -3.69 20.61
CA ALA A 151 -8.04 -4.67 20.07
C ALA A 151 -9.08 -4.04 19.13
N TRP A 152 -9.74 -2.98 19.58
CA TRP A 152 -10.73 -2.28 18.76
C TRP A 152 -10.11 -1.53 17.59
N ARG A 153 -8.92 -0.95 17.76
CA ARG A 153 -8.16 -0.35 16.65
C ARG A 153 -7.89 -1.36 15.54
N ASP A 154 -7.33 -2.52 15.89
CA ASP A 154 -6.96 -3.53 14.91
C ASP A 154 -8.23 -4.12 14.26
N LYS A 155 -9.27 -4.39 15.05
CA LYS A 155 -10.58 -4.82 14.54
C LYS A 155 -11.17 -3.81 13.58
N ALA A 156 -11.25 -2.54 13.97
CA ALA A 156 -11.83 -1.48 13.15
C ALA A 156 -11.04 -1.26 11.84
N LEU A 157 -9.71 -1.29 11.92
CA LEU A 157 -8.86 -1.15 10.72
C LEU A 157 -9.12 -2.25 9.70
N PHE A 158 -9.14 -3.52 10.12
CA PHE A 158 -9.32 -4.63 9.19
C PHE A 158 -10.75 -4.77 8.68
N GLU A 159 -11.74 -4.47 9.52
CA GLU A 159 -13.15 -4.38 9.09
C GLU A 159 -13.33 -3.24 8.07
N ALA A 160 -12.77 -2.06 8.31
CA ALA A 160 -12.87 -0.93 7.39
C ALA A 160 -12.15 -1.22 6.07
N LEU A 161 -10.96 -1.83 6.08
CA LEU A 161 -10.23 -2.22 4.88
C LEU A 161 -11.03 -3.23 4.03
N TYR A 162 -11.65 -4.22 4.65
CA TYR A 162 -12.47 -5.19 3.93
C TYR A 162 -13.79 -4.60 3.48
N SER A 163 -14.48 -3.85 4.33
CA SER A 163 -15.77 -3.23 4.00
C SER A 163 -15.70 -2.25 2.83
N THR A 164 -14.61 -1.49 2.73
CA THR A 164 -14.48 -0.42 1.72
C THR A 164 -13.65 -0.82 0.51
N GLY A 165 -12.86 -1.87 0.63
CA GLY A 165 -11.84 -2.22 -0.36
C GLY A 165 -10.76 -1.13 -0.55
N CYS A 166 -10.59 -0.19 0.38
CA CYS A 166 -9.57 0.85 0.31
C CYS A 166 -8.15 0.29 0.38
N ARG A 167 -7.20 1.05 -0.16
CA ARG A 167 -5.78 0.77 0.08
C ARG A 167 -5.43 1.14 1.52
N ILE A 168 -4.53 0.38 2.15
CA ILE A 168 -4.10 0.69 3.52
C ILE A 168 -3.55 2.12 3.66
N GLY A 169 -2.83 2.63 2.64
CA GLY A 169 -2.33 4.01 2.64
C GLY A 169 -3.41 5.07 2.49
N GLU A 170 -4.61 4.72 2.05
CA GLU A 170 -5.80 5.60 2.01
C GLU A 170 -6.55 5.55 3.35
N MET A 171 -6.52 4.40 4.04
CA MET A 171 -7.26 4.18 5.29
C MET A 171 -6.52 4.73 6.51
N LEU A 172 -5.20 4.59 6.59
CA LEU A 172 -4.44 4.97 7.79
C LEU A 172 -4.50 6.47 8.14
N PRO A 173 -4.51 7.42 7.19
CA PRO A 173 -4.59 8.85 7.50
C PRO A 173 -6.00 9.36 7.79
N VAL A 174 -7.02 8.52 7.71
CA VAL A 174 -8.43 8.90 7.91
C VAL A 174 -8.63 9.52 9.29
N THR A 175 -9.38 10.63 9.34
CA THR A 175 -9.77 11.32 10.57
C THR A 175 -11.21 11.01 10.96
N TRP A 176 -11.57 11.28 12.22
CA TRP A 176 -12.95 11.05 12.70
C TRP A 176 -13.99 11.91 11.98
N GLY A 177 -13.61 13.10 11.50
CA GLY A 177 -14.50 14.00 10.76
C GLY A 177 -14.85 13.53 9.35
N GLU A 178 -14.05 12.61 8.77
CA GLU A 178 -14.31 12.04 7.44
C GLU A 178 -15.31 10.88 7.47
N ILE A 179 -15.72 10.43 8.67
CA ILE A 179 -16.67 9.32 8.85
C ILE A 179 -18.08 9.86 9.13
N ASP A 180 -19.02 9.57 8.23
CA ASP A 180 -20.45 9.77 8.48
C ASP A 180 -21.06 8.45 9.01
N PHE A 181 -21.14 8.34 10.34
CA PHE A 181 -21.71 7.15 10.99
C PHE A 181 -23.21 6.97 10.69
N ALA A 182 -23.95 8.04 10.49
CA ALA A 182 -25.39 7.98 10.21
C ALA A 182 -25.63 7.42 8.80
N ARG A 183 -24.89 7.95 7.83
CA ARG A 183 -24.99 7.51 6.44
C ARG A 183 -24.20 6.23 6.15
N GLY A 184 -23.29 5.82 7.02
CA GLY A 184 -22.37 4.69 6.78
C GLY A 184 -21.45 4.96 5.60
N THR A 185 -20.83 6.13 5.56
CA THR A 185 -19.91 6.52 4.50
C THR A 185 -18.62 7.09 5.09
N LEU A 186 -17.57 7.06 4.29
CA LEU A 186 -16.26 7.56 4.63
C LEU A 186 -15.65 8.25 3.41
N ILE A 187 -15.03 9.41 3.60
CA ILE A 187 -14.24 10.08 2.58
C ILE A 187 -12.78 9.59 2.70
N VAL A 188 -12.20 9.16 1.59
CA VAL A 188 -10.77 8.77 1.52
C VAL A 188 -10.07 9.50 0.39
N THR A 189 -8.84 9.94 0.65
CA THR A 189 -8.00 10.61 -0.33
C THR A 189 -7.14 9.59 -1.07
N GLY A 190 -7.33 9.49 -2.38
CA GLY A 190 -6.61 8.57 -3.26
C GLY A 190 -5.37 9.18 -3.92
N LYS A 191 -4.86 8.48 -4.94
CA LYS A 191 -3.71 8.94 -5.72
C LYS A 191 -4.02 10.28 -6.41
N GLY A 192 -3.11 11.26 -6.27
CA GLY A 192 -3.25 12.60 -6.85
C GLY A 192 -4.16 13.52 -6.04
N ALA A 193 -4.28 13.28 -4.73
CA ALA A 193 -5.10 14.07 -3.81
C ALA A 193 -6.57 14.18 -4.25
N LYS A 194 -7.11 13.11 -4.84
CA LYS A 194 -8.52 13.04 -5.23
C LYS A 194 -9.32 12.32 -4.15
N ASP A 195 -10.29 13.00 -3.61
CA ASP A 195 -11.21 12.44 -2.62
C ASP A 195 -12.26 11.57 -3.30
N ARG A 196 -12.65 10.51 -2.62
CA ARG A 196 -13.79 9.70 -2.99
C ARG A 196 -14.54 9.21 -1.77
N LEU A 197 -15.84 9.07 -1.93
CA LEU A 197 -16.72 8.49 -0.92
C LEU A 197 -16.68 6.96 -1.06
N VAL A 198 -16.60 6.26 0.07
CA VAL A 198 -16.70 4.80 0.15
C VAL A 198 -17.75 4.39 1.18
N ILE A 199 -18.28 3.17 1.02
CA ILE A 199 -19.36 2.66 1.87
C ILE A 199 -18.77 1.87 3.03
N LEU A 200 -19.22 2.17 4.25
CA LEU A 200 -18.93 1.44 5.47
C LEU A 200 -20.11 0.52 5.82
N GLY A 201 -19.93 -0.78 5.70
CA GLY A 201 -20.92 -1.76 6.16
C GLY A 201 -21.09 -1.75 7.69
N GLN A 202 -22.16 -2.37 8.15
CA GLN A 202 -22.52 -2.39 9.57
C GLN A 202 -21.40 -2.91 10.50
N PRO A 203 -20.68 -4.01 10.21
CA PRO A 203 -19.59 -4.48 11.07
C PRO A 203 -18.45 -3.47 11.21
N ALA A 204 -18.08 -2.78 10.12
CA ALA A 204 -17.04 -1.76 10.15
C ALA A 204 -17.48 -0.54 10.97
N ARG A 205 -18.72 -0.08 10.81
CA ARG A 205 -19.30 1.02 11.61
C ARG A 205 -19.34 0.68 13.10
N ALA A 206 -19.78 -0.54 13.45
CA ALA A 206 -19.82 -1.00 14.83
C ALA A 206 -18.42 -1.04 15.45
N ALA A 207 -17.42 -1.58 14.72
CA ALA A 207 -16.04 -1.62 15.17
C ALA A 207 -15.42 -0.22 15.34
N LEU A 208 -15.70 0.71 14.44
CA LEU A 208 -15.25 2.11 14.53
C LEU A 208 -15.91 2.85 15.71
N THR A 209 -17.20 2.59 15.98
CA THR A 209 -17.90 3.15 17.14
C THR A 209 -17.29 2.64 18.44
N ALA A 210 -17.01 1.35 18.53
CA ALA A 210 -16.36 0.74 19.70
C ALA A 210 -14.93 1.26 19.87
N LEU A 211 -14.17 1.43 18.77
CA LEU A 211 -12.85 2.08 18.80
C LEU A 211 -12.93 3.49 19.35
N ARG A 212 -13.89 4.31 18.90
CA ARG A 212 -14.05 5.69 19.40
C ARG A 212 -14.32 5.72 20.90
N ALA A 213 -15.15 4.81 21.39
CA ALA A 213 -15.42 4.68 22.82
C ALA A 213 -14.18 4.22 23.62
N ALA A 214 -13.41 3.25 23.09
CA ALA A 214 -12.15 2.81 23.69
C ALA A 214 -11.09 3.94 23.67
N ALA A 215 -10.99 4.69 22.58
CA ALA A 215 -10.11 5.84 22.44
C ALA A 215 -10.40 6.89 23.53
N SER A 216 -11.66 7.26 23.73
CA SER A 216 -12.06 8.22 24.78
C SER A 216 -11.67 7.74 26.18
N ARG A 217 -11.76 6.43 26.48
CA ARG A 217 -11.37 5.86 27.78
C ARG A 217 -9.85 5.88 28.00
N THR A 218 -9.06 5.79 26.94
CA THR A 218 -7.59 5.81 27.03
C THR A 218 -6.97 7.20 26.86
N GLY A 219 -7.81 8.24 26.71
CA GLY A 219 -7.34 9.61 26.50
C GLY A 219 -6.81 9.88 25.08
N ALA A 220 -7.05 8.98 24.12
CA ALA A 220 -6.73 9.25 22.73
C ALA A 220 -7.71 10.27 22.14
N PRO A 221 -7.23 11.18 21.26
CA PRO A 221 -8.08 12.22 20.68
C PRO A 221 -9.17 11.62 19.79
N THR A 222 -10.40 12.18 19.89
CA THR A 222 -11.57 11.72 19.13
C THR A 222 -12.33 12.87 18.47
N ASP A 223 -11.76 14.07 18.45
CA ASP A 223 -12.28 15.20 17.70
C ASP A 223 -12.21 14.96 16.18
N GLY A 224 -12.93 15.78 15.42
CA GLY A 224 -13.05 15.55 13.98
C GLY A 224 -11.74 15.61 13.20
N ALA A 225 -10.74 16.35 13.67
CA ALA A 225 -9.43 16.47 13.02
C ALA A 225 -8.45 15.34 13.42
N ALA A 226 -8.76 14.62 14.49
CA ALA A 226 -7.88 13.58 15.01
C ALA A 226 -7.89 12.33 14.12
N PRO A 227 -6.71 11.70 13.89
CA PRO A 227 -6.63 10.44 13.17
C PRO A 227 -7.39 9.32 13.89
N VAL A 228 -8.07 8.46 13.13
CA VAL A 228 -8.80 7.31 13.66
C VAL A 228 -7.86 6.24 14.19
N PHE A 229 -6.76 5.98 13.47
CA PHE A 229 -5.85 4.87 13.74
C PHE A 229 -4.53 5.38 14.31
N LEU A 230 -4.35 5.21 15.61
CA LEU A 230 -3.14 5.56 16.32
C LEU A 230 -2.40 4.32 16.82
N SER A 231 -1.09 4.42 16.99
CA SER A 231 -0.27 3.40 17.65
C SER A 231 -0.59 3.30 19.15
N ASP A 232 0.00 2.31 19.83
CA ASP A 232 -0.16 2.16 21.29
C ASP A 232 0.43 3.35 22.08
N ALA A 233 1.36 4.09 21.47
CA ALA A 233 1.92 5.35 22.01
C ALA A 233 1.15 6.60 21.54
N LEU A 234 -0.05 6.45 21.00
CA LEU A 234 -0.93 7.50 20.47
C LEU A 234 -0.30 8.36 19.34
N GLY A 235 0.77 7.88 18.72
CA GLY A 235 1.29 8.46 17.49
C GLY A 235 0.65 7.86 16.24
N PRO A 236 0.94 8.39 15.03
CA PRO A 236 0.38 7.86 13.78
C PRO A 236 0.66 6.37 13.59
N LEU A 237 -0.37 5.61 13.20
CA LEU A 237 -0.20 4.19 12.91
C LEU A 237 0.53 4.00 11.58
N THR A 238 1.67 3.32 11.60
CA THR A 238 2.45 3.08 10.39
C THR A 238 1.93 1.85 9.62
N ARG A 239 2.09 1.86 8.30
CA ARG A 239 1.78 0.72 7.45
C ARG A 239 2.50 -0.56 7.90
N THR A 240 3.78 -0.47 8.23
CA THR A 240 4.58 -1.61 8.69
C THR A 240 4.04 -2.21 9.98
N PHE A 241 3.58 -1.36 10.91
CA PHE A 241 2.95 -1.82 12.14
C PHE A 241 1.63 -2.57 11.84
N ALA A 242 0.76 -1.98 11.03
CA ALA A 242 -0.52 -2.60 10.66
C ALA A 242 -0.32 -3.95 9.92
N GLU A 243 0.65 -4.04 8.99
CA GLU A 243 0.99 -5.29 8.29
C GLU A 243 1.56 -6.35 9.25
N ARG A 244 2.34 -5.95 10.25
CA ARG A 244 2.84 -6.87 11.29
C ARG A 244 1.70 -7.42 12.15
N ARG A 245 0.76 -6.56 12.58
CA ARG A 245 -0.44 -6.98 13.31
C ARG A 245 -1.29 -7.93 12.48
N MET A 246 -1.52 -7.60 11.22
CA MET A 246 -2.24 -8.47 10.29
C MET A 246 -1.62 -9.87 10.20
N LYS A 247 -0.29 -9.97 10.02
CA LYS A 247 0.41 -11.26 9.95
C LYS A 247 0.23 -12.09 11.22
N ARG A 248 0.28 -11.47 12.40
CA ARG A 248 0.03 -12.15 13.66
C ARG A 248 -1.37 -12.78 13.68
N TYR A 249 -2.41 -12.02 13.35
CA TYR A 249 -3.79 -12.51 13.32
C TYR A 249 -4.04 -13.57 12.23
N LEU A 250 -3.32 -13.50 11.11
CA LEU A 250 -3.38 -14.54 10.08
C LEU A 250 -2.84 -15.88 10.62
N VAL A 251 -1.72 -15.85 11.35
CA VAL A 251 -1.19 -17.07 12.00
C VAL A 251 -2.18 -17.61 13.02
N GLU A 252 -2.76 -16.76 13.86
CA GLU A 252 -3.74 -17.15 14.88
C GLU A 252 -5.02 -17.74 14.25
N ALA A 253 -5.46 -17.20 13.11
CA ALA A 253 -6.61 -17.72 12.35
C ALA A 253 -6.30 -19.00 11.57
N GLY A 254 -5.05 -19.50 11.57
CA GLY A 254 -4.61 -20.65 10.77
C GLY A 254 -4.54 -20.35 9.26
N LEU A 255 -4.25 -19.10 8.90
CA LEU A 255 -4.22 -18.62 7.51
C LEU A 255 -2.79 -18.32 7.04
N SER A 256 -2.60 -18.31 5.71
CA SER A 256 -1.30 -17.96 5.12
C SER A 256 -0.90 -16.51 5.42
N THR A 257 0.33 -16.32 5.87
CA THR A 257 0.93 -14.98 6.08
C THR A 257 1.23 -14.22 4.78
N ASP A 258 1.01 -14.83 3.62
CA ASP A 258 1.08 -14.16 2.31
C ASP A 258 -0.10 -13.23 2.05
N VAL A 259 -1.14 -13.30 2.89
CA VAL A 259 -2.28 -12.36 2.83
C VAL A 259 -1.79 -10.98 3.23
N THR A 260 -2.14 -9.99 2.42
CA THR A 260 -1.76 -8.59 2.60
C THR A 260 -3.01 -7.72 2.55
N PRO A 261 -2.95 -6.44 2.98
CA PRO A 261 -4.09 -5.53 2.80
C PRO A 261 -4.58 -5.43 1.34
N HIS A 262 -3.68 -5.61 0.38
CA HIS A 262 -4.07 -5.66 -1.03
C HIS A 262 -4.88 -6.92 -1.38
N LYS A 263 -4.58 -8.05 -0.75
CA LYS A 263 -5.37 -9.27 -0.90
C LYS A 263 -6.74 -9.16 -0.22
N LEU A 264 -6.89 -8.44 0.91
CA LEU A 264 -8.21 -8.13 1.48
C LEU A 264 -9.08 -7.33 0.50
N ARG A 265 -8.48 -6.30 -0.13
CA ARG A 265 -9.17 -5.54 -1.18
C ARG A 265 -9.57 -6.43 -2.37
N HIS A 266 -8.74 -7.38 -2.75
CA HIS A 266 -9.05 -8.34 -3.82
C HIS A 266 -10.19 -9.27 -3.40
N SER A 267 -10.17 -9.77 -2.15
CA SER A 267 -11.28 -10.57 -1.60
C SER A 267 -12.59 -9.77 -1.58
N PHE A 268 -12.57 -8.50 -1.17
CA PHE A 268 -13.74 -7.62 -1.26
C PHE A 268 -14.29 -7.56 -2.70
N ALA A 269 -13.44 -7.29 -3.69
CA ALA A 269 -13.87 -7.20 -5.08
C ALA A 269 -14.47 -8.52 -5.60
N THR A 270 -13.80 -9.64 -5.30
CA THR A 270 -14.24 -10.97 -5.74
C THR A 270 -15.56 -11.33 -5.08
N HIS A 271 -15.71 -11.14 -3.78
CA HIS A 271 -16.95 -11.46 -3.06
C HIS A 271 -18.15 -10.66 -3.58
N LEU A 272 -17.96 -9.38 -3.92
CA LEU A 272 -19.04 -8.59 -4.53
C LEU A 272 -19.42 -9.12 -5.91
N LEU A 273 -18.44 -9.48 -6.75
CA LEU A 273 -18.70 -10.04 -8.09
C LEU A 273 -19.39 -11.41 -8.00
N ASP A 274 -18.93 -12.29 -7.09
CA ASP A 274 -19.50 -13.62 -6.87
C ASP A 274 -20.95 -13.53 -6.36
N ALA A 275 -21.27 -12.47 -5.62
CA ALA A 275 -22.62 -12.17 -5.14
C ALA A 275 -23.48 -11.39 -6.19
N GLY A 276 -23.00 -11.25 -7.42
CA GLY A 276 -23.76 -10.69 -8.54
C GLY A 276 -23.66 -9.17 -8.72
N ALA A 277 -22.74 -8.49 -8.03
CA ALA A 277 -22.49 -7.08 -8.32
C ALA A 277 -21.88 -6.92 -9.73
N ASP A 278 -22.32 -5.90 -10.46
CA ASP A 278 -21.74 -5.61 -11.76
C ASP A 278 -20.30 -5.07 -11.65
N LEU A 279 -19.46 -5.41 -12.63
CA LEU A 279 -18.03 -5.07 -12.64
C LEU A 279 -17.80 -3.55 -12.56
N ARG A 280 -18.66 -2.75 -13.17
CA ARG A 280 -18.54 -1.28 -13.19
C ARG A 280 -18.76 -0.70 -11.80
N SER A 281 -19.79 -1.14 -11.09
CA SER A 281 -20.04 -0.73 -9.69
C SER A 281 -18.88 -1.10 -8.77
N VAL A 282 -18.31 -2.31 -8.93
CA VAL A 282 -17.13 -2.73 -8.16
C VAL A 282 -15.90 -1.86 -8.48
N GLN A 283 -15.68 -1.52 -9.75
CA GLN A 283 -14.58 -0.63 -10.15
C GLN A 283 -14.77 0.79 -9.60
N GLU A 284 -16.00 1.33 -9.60
CA GLU A 284 -16.34 2.62 -9.01
C GLU A 284 -16.06 2.62 -7.49
N MET A 285 -16.51 1.60 -6.75
CA MET A 285 -16.22 1.45 -5.30
C MET A 285 -14.72 1.39 -5.02
N LEU A 286 -13.96 0.72 -5.88
CA LEU A 286 -12.51 0.60 -5.75
C LEU A 286 -11.74 1.86 -6.16
N GLY A 287 -12.36 2.81 -6.86
CA GLY A 287 -11.71 4.02 -7.35
C GLY A 287 -10.69 3.73 -8.45
N HIS A 288 -11.02 2.88 -9.42
CA HIS A 288 -10.22 2.66 -10.61
C HIS A 288 -10.42 3.82 -11.58
N ALA A 289 -9.34 4.54 -11.89
CA ALA A 289 -9.31 5.77 -12.70
C ALA A 289 -9.49 5.55 -14.22
N LEU A 290 -10.26 4.57 -14.67
CA LEU A 290 -10.42 4.23 -16.10
C LEU A 290 -11.66 4.82 -16.78
N LEU A 291 -12.41 5.70 -16.12
CA LEU A 291 -13.42 6.50 -16.84
C LEU A 291 -13.25 7.96 -16.41
N SER A 292 -12.79 8.75 -17.36
CA SER A 292 -12.68 10.20 -17.46
C SER A 292 -13.32 11.01 -16.34
N THR A 293 -12.50 11.95 -15.82
CA THR A 293 -12.90 13.27 -15.34
C THR A 293 -14.05 13.34 -14.33
N THR A 294 -13.69 13.77 -13.10
CA THR A 294 -14.56 14.61 -12.24
C THR A 294 -16.06 14.32 -12.34
N GLN A 295 -16.49 13.08 -12.15
CA GLN A 295 -17.89 12.87 -11.80
C GLN A 295 -18.03 13.28 -10.34
N VAL A 296 -18.63 14.45 -10.13
CA VAL A 296 -19.25 14.84 -8.87
C VAL A 296 -20.13 13.66 -8.45
N TYR A 297 -19.82 13.02 -7.31
CA TYR A 297 -20.68 11.98 -6.75
C TYR A 297 -22.05 12.64 -6.46
N THR A 298 -23.00 12.45 -7.35
CA THR A 298 -24.38 12.90 -7.14
C THR A 298 -25.03 11.97 -6.11
N HIS A 299 -26.01 12.47 -5.36
CA HIS A 299 -26.77 11.65 -4.40
C HIS A 299 -27.30 10.36 -5.03
N VAL A 300 -27.75 10.39 -6.28
CA VAL A 300 -28.26 9.24 -7.03
C VAL A 300 -27.18 8.16 -7.27
N SER A 301 -25.92 8.57 -7.51
CA SER A 301 -24.82 7.58 -7.72
C SER A 301 -24.43 6.88 -6.41
N VAL A 302 -24.50 7.58 -5.28
CA VAL A 302 -24.19 7.02 -3.96
C VAL A 302 -25.26 6.04 -3.51
N GLU A 303 -26.54 6.36 -3.70
CA GLU A 303 -27.65 5.46 -3.38
C GLU A 303 -27.58 4.18 -4.20
N ARG A 304 -27.35 4.28 -5.51
CA ARG A 304 -27.16 3.10 -6.37
C ARG A 304 -26.01 2.21 -5.87
N LEU A 305 -24.86 2.80 -5.52
CA LEU A 305 -23.72 2.01 -5.01
C LEU A 305 -24.03 1.37 -3.66
N ARG A 306 -24.82 2.03 -2.80
CA ARG A 306 -25.30 1.46 -1.53
C ARG A 306 -26.21 0.25 -1.76
N ASP A 307 -27.12 0.33 -2.71
CA ASP A 307 -28.03 -0.77 -3.03
C ASP A 307 -27.26 -2.00 -3.55
N VAL A 308 -26.28 -1.76 -4.44
CA VAL A 308 -25.41 -2.83 -4.92
C VAL A 308 -24.59 -3.43 -3.77
N TYR A 309 -24.01 -2.57 -2.93
CA TYR A 309 -23.25 -2.99 -1.76
C TYR A 309 -24.13 -3.78 -0.77
N ALA A 310 -25.31 -3.29 -0.45
CA ALA A 310 -26.23 -3.94 0.49
C ALA A 310 -26.64 -5.34 0.03
N LYS A 311 -26.83 -5.53 -1.28
CA LYS A 311 -27.21 -6.83 -1.88
C LYS A 311 -26.05 -7.80 -1.99
N ALA A 312 -24.85 -7.30 -2.23
CA ALA A 312 -23.71 -8.15 -2.64
C ALA A 312 -22.64 -8.31 -1.56
N HIS A 313 -22.55 -7.44 -0.55
CA HIS A 313 -21.49 -7.56 0.45
C HIS A 313 -21.81 -8.61 1.51
N PRO A 314 -21.00 -9.70 1.66
CA PRO A 314 -21.35 -10.88 2.47
C PRO A 314 -21.54 -10.59 3.97
N ARG A 315 -21.06 -9.46 4.47
CA ARG A 315 -21.14 -9.07 5.88
C ARG A 315 -21.98 -7.80 6.09
N ASN A 316 -22.89 -7.52 5.21
CA ASN A 316 -23.81 -6.38 5.36
C ASN A 316 -25.25 -6.82 5.71
N ALA A 317 -25.44 -8.14 5.89
CA ALA A 317 -26.71 -8.71 6.34
C ALA A 317 -26.89 -8.54 7.86
#